data_96b3e2c786526c0898191ac9450de3d0
#
_entry.id   96b3e2c786526c0898191ac9450de3d0
#
_cell.length_a   1.000
_cell.length_b   1.000
_cell.length_c   1.000
_cell.angle_alpha   90.00
_cell.angle_beta   90.00
_cell.angle_gamma   90.00
#
_symmetry.space_group_name_H-M   'P 1'
#
loop_
_entity.id
_entity.type
_entity.pdbx_description
1 polymer ?
#
loop_
_entity_poly.entity_id
_entity_poly.type
_entity_poly.pdbx_seq_one_letter_code
_entity_poly.pdbx_strand_id
1 'polypeptide(L)'
;MSDKPSDAEILEGLGEIVEEVAGVSPDDVTADKSFVDDLDIDSLSMVEIAVQAEDRFGVKIPDDELANLKTVGDAVNYVSKNI
;
A
#
# COMPACT_ATOMS: atom_id res chain seq x y z
N MET A 1 7.88 -23.81 -6.65
CA MET A 1 8.56 -22.60 -6.24
C MET A 1 7.60 -21.43 -6.21
N SER A 2 7.63 -20.65 -5.18
CA SER A 2 6.71 -19.54 -5.03
C SER A 2 7.26 -18.28 -5.67
N ASP A 3 6.44 -17.62 -6.46
CA ASP A 3 6.77 -16.33 -7.06
C ASP A 3 6.18 -15.18 -6.28
N LYS A 4 5.72 -15.49 -5.08
CA LYS A 4 5.10 -14.51 -4.21
C LYS A 4 6.14 -13.47 -3.78
N PRO A 5 5.87 -12.17 -3.90
CA PRO A 5 6.82 -11.18 -3.43
C PRO A 5 6.96 -11.22 -1.92
N SER A 6 8.14 -10.86 -1.44
CA SER A 6 8.39 -10.75 -0.01
C SER A 6 7.74 -9.48 0.52
N ASP A 7 7.64 -9.39 1.85
CA ASP A 7 7.12 -8.18 2.48
C ASP A 7 7.92 -6.94 2.07
N ALA A 8 9.22 -7.08 1.96
CA ALA A 8 10.08 -5.97 1.53
C ALA A 8 9.76 -5.53 0.11
N GLU A 9 9.50 -6.48 -0.77
CA GLU A 9 9.13 -6.16 -2.15
C GLU A 9 7.76 -5.49 -2.23
N ILE A 10 6.82 -5.95 -1.42
CA ILE A 10 5.50 -5.34 -1.35
C ILE A 10 5.63 -3.91 -0.84
N LEU A 11 6.40 -3.71 0.21
CA LEU A 11 6.64 -2.38 0.76
C LEU A 11 7.26 -1.45 -0.27
N GLU A 12 8.24 -1.94 -1.01
CA GLU A 12 8.89 -1.16 -2.06
C GLU A 12 7.89 -0.78 -3.15
N GLY A 13 7.06 -1.73 -3.56
CA GLY A 13 6.03 -1.47 -4.56
C GLY A 13 5.01 -0.45 -4.09
N LEU A 14 4.60 -0.55 -2.83
CA LEU A 14 3.67 0.42 -2.25
C LEU A 14 4.31 1.80 -2.19
N GLY A 15 5.60 1.87 -1.87
CA GLY A 15 6.32 3.14 -1.86
C GLY A 15 6.31 3.82 -3.22
N GLU A 16 6.52 3.04 -4.28
CA GLU A 16 6.47 3.57 -5.64
C GLU A 16 5.08 4.08 -5.99
N ILE A 17 4.06 3.33 -5.58
CA ILE A 17 2.67 3.74 -5.84
C ILE A 17 2.35 5.03 -5.09
N VAL A 18 2.74 5.13 -3.84
CA VAL A 18 2.50 6.32 -3.03
C VAL A 18 3.22 7.53 -3.62
N GLU A 19 4.44 7.33 -4.09
CA GLU A 19 5.18 8.42 -4.75
C GLU A 19 4.43 8.92 -5.98
N GLU A 20 3.94 8.01 -6.78
CA GLU A 20 3.25 8.36 -8.01
C GLU A 20 1.91 9.06 -7.75
N VAL A 21 1.17 8.56 -6.76
CA VAL A 21 -0.17 9.08 -6.47
C VAL A 21 -0.11 10.34 -5.63
N ALA A 22 0.71 10.34 -4.57
CA ALA A 22 0.70 11.40 -3.57
C ALA A 22 1.97 12.24 -3.55
N GLY A 23 2.98 11.87 -4.30
CA GLY A 23 4.23 12.63 -4.35
C GLY A 23 5.09 12.47 -3.11
N VAL A 24 4.87 11.41 -2.34
CA VAL A 24 5.67 11.13 -1.14
C VAL A 24 6.88 10.31 -1.54
N SER A 25 8.05 10.67 -1.01
CA SER A 25 9.27 9.93 -1.30
C SER A 25 9.16 8.48 -0.84
N PRO A 26 9.58 7.50 -1.66
CA PRO A 26 9.55 6.10 -1.24
C PRO A 26 10.36 5.84 0.03
N ASP A 27 11.38 6.65 0.27
CA ASP A 27 12.21 6.52 1.48
C ASP A 27 11.41 6.83 2.75
N ASP A 28 10.35 7.62 2.61
CA ASP A 28 9.49 7.98 3.73
C ASP A 28 8.37 6.97 3.95
N VAL A 29 8.19 6.04 3.02
CA VAL A 29 7.12 5.05 3.10
C VAL A 29 7.66 3.81 3.80
N THR A 30 7.51 3.78 5.12
CA THR A 30 7.94 2.67 5.94
C THR A 30 6.72 2.05 6.63
N ALA A 31 6.88 0.82 7.12
CA ALA A 31 5.76 0.05 7.65
C ALA A 31 5.07 0.72 8.83
N ASP A 32 5.81 1.50 9.61
CA ASP A 32 5.27 2.16 10.79
C ASP A 32 4.54 3.47 10.49
N LYS A 33 4.58 3.92 9.25
CA LYS A 33 3.94 5.18 8.87
C LYS A 33 2.46 5.00 8.62
N SER A 34 1.67 5.96 9.06
CA SER A 34 0.25 6.02 8.77
C SER A 34 0.04 6.74 7.44
N PHE A 35 -0.82 6.20 6.59
CA PHE A 35 -1.10 6.85 5.31
C PHE A 35 -1.66 8.25 5.48
N VAL A 36 -2.61 8.41 6.36
CA VAL A 36 -3.30 9.68 6.54
C VAL A 36 -2.54 10.61 7.46
N ASP A 37 -2.08 10.09 8.60
CA ASP A 37 -1.48 10.93 9.64
C ASP A 37 -0.01 11.28 9.35
N ASP A 38 0.75 10.31 8.87
CA ASP A 38 2.18 10.50 8.66
C ASP A 38 2.52 10.92 7.24
N LEU A 39 1.82 10.35 6.26
CA LEU A 39 2.08 10.64 4.85
C LEU A 39 1.12 11.68 4.28
N ASP A 40 0.17 12.11 5.07
CA ASP A 40 -0.78 13.16 4.71
C ASP A 40 -1.54 12.84 3.42
N ILE A 41 -1.94 11.59 3.28
CA ILE A 41 -2.66 11.11 2.10
C ILE A 41 -4.16 11.18 2.39
N ASP A 42 -4.92 11.83 1.50
CA ASP A 42 -6.36 11.93 1.69
C ASP A 42 -7.08 10.67 1.21
N SER A 43 -8.38 10.60 1.45
CA SER A 43 -9.15 9.41 1.15
C SER A 43 -9.23 9.14 -0.35
N LEU A 44 -9.24 10.18 -1.16
CA LEU A 44 -9.28 10.02 -2.61
C LEU A 44 -7.99 9.37 -3.12
N SER A 45 -6.86 9.84 -2.61
CA SER A 45 -5.57 9.26 -2.95
C SER A 45 -5.44 7.83 -2.44
N MET A 46 -6.03 7.52 -1.29
CA MET A 46 -6.04 6.15 -0.77
C MET A 46 -6.74 5.20 -1.74
N VAL A 47 -7.85 5.62 -2.32
CA VAL A 47 -8.56 4.80 -3.31
C VAL A 47 -7.67 4.56 -4.53
N GLU A 48 -7.00 5.60 -5.00
CA GLU A 48 -6.05 5.48 -6.12
C GLU A 48 -4.94 4.47 -5.80
N ILE A 49 -4.37 4.60 -4.61
CA ILE A 49 -3.30 3.70 -4.18
C ILE A 49 -3.81 2.26 -4.15
N ALA A 50 -5.03 2.07 -3.64
CA ALA A 50 -5.62 0.73 -3.58
C ALA A 50 -5.80 0.15 -4.97
N VAL A 51 -6.30 0.94 -5.91
CA VAL A 51 -6.52 0.47 -7.28
C VAL A 51 -5.20 0.06 -7.93
N GLN A 52 -4.17 0.88 -7.76
CA GLN A 52 -2.87 0.55 -8.32
C GLN A 52 -2.25 -0.67 -7.66
N ALA A 53 -2.44 -0.83 -6.36
CA ALA A 53 -1.95 -2.00 -5.66
C ALA A 53 -2.66 -3.27 -6.12
N GLU A 54 -3.96 -3.20 -6.37
CA GLU A 54 -4.71 -4.32 -6.91
C GLU A 54 -4.13 -4.77 -8.24
N ASP A 55 -3.84 -3.81 -9.10
CA ASP A 55 -3.32 -4.10 -10.42
C ASP A 55 -1.88 -4.62 -10.34
N ARG A 56 -1.07 -4.00 -9.51
CA ARG A 56 0.34 -4.34 -9.42
C ARG A 56 0.58 -5.70 -8.78
N PHE A 57 -0.17 -6.02 -7.73
CA PHE A 57 0.03 -7.25 -6.97
C PHE A 57 -1.00 -8.33 -7.28
N GLY A 58 -2.03 -8.01 -8.03
CA GLY A 58 -3.06 -8.98 -8.36
C GLY A 58 -3.94 -9.33 -7.17
N VAL A 59 -4.19 -8.37 -6.28
CA VAL A 59 -5.04 -8.58 -5.11
C VAL A 59 -6.31 -7.75 -5.22
N LYS A 60 -7.31 -8.09 -4.39
CA LYS A 60 -8.53 -7.31 -4.28
C LYS A 60 -8.52 -6.57 -2.95
N ILE A 61 -8.78 -5.28 -3.00
CA ILE A 61 -8.85 -4.45 -1.79
C ILE A 61 -10.21 -3.76 -1.77
N PRO A 62 -11.25 -4.43 -1.22
CA PRO A 62 -12.57 -3.80 -1.12
C PRO A 62 -12.54 -2.57 -0.22
N ASP A 63 -13.50 -1.68 -0.39
CA ASP A 63 -13.56 -0.45 0.39
C ASP A 63 -13.56 -0.72 1.89
N ASP A 64 -14.22 -1.80 2.31
CA ASP A 64 -14.27 -2.19 3.73
C ASP A 64 -12.88 -2.48 4.26
N GLU A 65 -12.07 -3.20 3.48
CA GLU A 65 -10.71 -3.53 3.89
C GLU A 65 -9.82 -2.31 3.82
N LEU A 66 -10.03 -1.47 2.82
CA LEU A 66 -9.23 -0.25 2.67
C LEU A 66 -9.37 0.63 3.92
N ALA A 67 -10.57 0.71 4.47
CA ALA A 67 -10.80 1.50 5.69
C ALA A 67 -10.00 0.99 6.88
N ASN A 68 -9.61 -0.28 6.87
CA ASN A 68 -8.83 -0.89 7.94
C ASN A 68 -7.32 -0.77 7.73
N LEU A 69 -6.90 -0.33 6.55
CA LEU A 69 -5.47 -0.20 6.23
C LEU A 69 -4.99 1.18 6.66
N LYS A 70 -4.68 1.31 7.92
CA LYS A 70 -4.28 2.62 8.48
C LYS A 70 -2.81 2.90 8.28
N THR A 71 -1.97 1.87 8.39
CA THR A 71 -0.53 2.03 8.23
C THR A 71 -0.05 1.30 6.98
N VAL A 72 1.14 1.67 6.54
CA VAL A 72 1.77 0.99 5.41
C VAL A 72 1.96 -0.49 5.74
N GLY A 73 2.32 -0.81 6.98
CA GLY A 73 2.47 -2.19 7.43
C GLY A 73 1.18 -2.98 7.33
N ASP A 74 0.05 -2.35 7.64
CA ASP A 74 -1.25 -3.00 7.48
C ASP A 74 -1.49 -3.38 6.02
N ALA A 75 -1.14 -2.48 5.11
CA ALA A 75 -1.30 -2.73 3.68
C ALA A 75 -0.37 -3.86 3.21
N VAL A 76 0.87 -3.84 3.66
CA VAL A 76 1.82 -4.90 3.31
C VAL A 76 1.30 -6.26 3.77
N ASN A 77 0.80 -6.32 5.00
CA ASN A 77 0.22 -7.55 5.56
C ASN A 77 -0.96 -8.02 4.74
N TYR A 78 -1.85 -7.10 4.40
CA TYR A 78 -3.04 -7.45 3.65
C TYR A 78 -2.67 -8.03 2.28
N VAL A 79 -1.77 -7.35 1.58
CA VAL A 79 -1.33 -7.83 0.26
C VAL A 79 -0.67 -9.19 0.39
N SER A 80 0.22 -9.34 1.37
CA SER A 80 0.94 -10.58 1.58
C SER A 80 0.00 -11.77 1.81
N LYS A 81 -1.08 -11.54 2.52
CA LYS A 81 -2.03 -12.61 2.83
C LYS A 81 -2.94 -12.97 1.66
N ASN A 82 -3.07 -12.09 0.68
CA ASN A 82 -4.05 -12.24 -0.37
C ASN A 82 -3.46 -12.54 -1.75
N ILE A 83 -2.16 -12.70 -1.84
CA ILE A 83 -1.53 -13.09 -3.10
C ILE A 83 -1.06 -14.53 -3.08
#